data_ec381768be3f7fef1749d8c50b42dfb7
#
_entry.id   ec381768be3f7fef1749d8c50b42dfb7
#
_cell.length_a   1.000
_cell.length_b   1.000
_cell.length_c   1.000
_cell.angle_alpha   90.00
_cell.angle_beta   90.00
_cell.angle_gamma   90.00
#
_symmetry.space_group_name_H-M   'P 1'
#
loop_
_entity.id
_entity.type
_entity.pdbx_description
1 polymer ?
#
loop_
_entity_poly.entity_id
_entity_poly.type
_entity_poly.pdbx_seq_one_letter_code
_entity_poly.pdbx_strand_id
1 'polypeptide(L)'
;MKKLLALIFCLLLALPVAVSADETVNITLWTYPIGNWTDAATVDGIIANFNAVHPNINVDVQYLDYSSGDDQVTTAIEAGTTPDIIMEGPERLVTNWGAAGKMLDLSDLWTEEALADISATSPAVVAACIGVDGVYYEYPLCMTTHCMAINYQAFEAAGALQYIDEESHTWTTEGFINACKALSDAGYFPTGIVYCGGQGGDQGTRALVTNLYSAQFTNAEHTAYTIDSENGIKALQLLVDMVNEGTLAADPAIVAGDEIALFCNGTAAMSFCWNASAAASNKASIAENVTVFPMAFPTDDGVPELCGGIWGFGLFDNGDEARAEAAKEFVRFVCDDAVQGPQSVYATGFFPVRSSFGDVYAGTEKAENGDYAIFMPYLGDYYNVTTGWAVQRTEWWNMLQRIFAGGDVATEVGVYVANSNASIVG
;
A
#
# COMPACT_ATOMS: atom_id res chain seq x y z
N MET A 1 -49.54 -25.91 79.81
CA MET A 1 -49.65 -25.53 78.40
C MET A 1 -48.59 -24.46 78.13
N LYS A 2 -47.42 -24.83 77.69
CA LYS A 2 -46.33 -23.92 77.36
C LYS A 2 -46.02 -24.09 75.88
N LYS A 3 -46.22 -23.04 75.08
CA LYS A 3 -45.93 -23.02 73.66
C LYS A 3 -44.42 -22.71 73.50
N LEU A 4 -43.73 -23.65 72.85
CA LEU A 4 -42.31 -23.48 72.44
C LEU A 4 -42.31 -22.82 71.09
N LEU A 5 -41.74 -21.61 71.02
CA LEU A 5 -41.51 -20.89 69.77
C LEU A 5 -40.11 -21.29 69.27
N ALA A 6 -40.03 -21.99 68.15
CA ALA A 6 -38.74 -22.28 67.46
C ALA A 6 -38.40 -21.15 66.55
N LEU A 7 -37.28 -20.46 66.81
CA LEU A 7 -36.71 -19.43 66.00
C LEU A 7 -35.76 -20.10 64.96
N ILE A 8 -36.17 -20.16 63.71
CA ILE A 8 -35.29 -20.63 62.60
C ILE A 8 -34.42 -19.44 62.17
N PHE A 9 -33.17 -19.55 62.51
CA PHE A 9 -32.09 -18.61 62.00
C PHE A 9 -31.64 -19.07 60.62
N CYS A 10 -32.14 -18.41 59.51
CA CYS A 10 -31.61 -18.61 58.19
C CYS A 10 -30.24 -17.96 58.10
N LEU A 11 -29.21 -18.78 58.17
CA LEU A 11 -27.85 -18.38 57.85
C LEU A 11 -27.74 -18.28 56.32
N LEU A 12 -27.84 -17.08 55.75
CA LEU A 12 -27.47 -16.82 54.37
C LEU A 12 -25.92 -16.92 54.28
N LEU A 13 -25.44 -18.06 53.83
CA LEU A 13 -24.09 -18.22 53.34
C LEU A 13 -23.97 -17.39 52.05
N ALA A 14 -23.45 -16.19 52.14
CA ALA A 14 -22.89 -15.47 50.98
C ALA A 14 -21.69 -16.27 50.48
N LEU A 15 -21.88 -17.10 49.46
CA LEU A 15 -20.80 -17.64 48.69
C LEU A 15 -20.12 -16.46 48.00
N PRO A 16 -18.79 -16.25 48.15
CA PRO A 16 -18.11 -15.33 47.29
C PRO A 16 -18.27 -15.84 45.85
N VAL A 17 -18.89 -15.04 45.00
CA VAL A 17 -18.75 -15.22 43.56
C VAL A 17 -17.28 -15.04 43.32
N ALA A 18 -16.57 -16.11 43.10
CA ALA A 18 -15.26 -16.05 42.57
C ALA A 18 -15.43 -15.42 41.18
N VAL A 19 -15.11 -14.15 41.06
CA VAL A 19 -14.79 -13.56 39.74
C VAL A 19 -13.60 -14.39 39.29
N SER A 20 -13.82 -15.28 38.34
CA SER A 20 -12.74 -15.92 37.61
C SER A 20 -11.93 -14.75 37.06
N ALA A 21 -10.69 -14.60 37.50
CA ALA A 21 -9.76 -13.75 36.79
C ALA A 21 -9.72 -14.35 35.38
N ASP A 22 -10.14 -13.59 34.38
CA ASP A 22 -10.08 -14.02 32.99
C ASP A 22 -8.66 -14.51 32.75
N GLU A 23 -8.54 -15.73 32.22
CA GLU A 23 -7.23 -16.35 31.97
C GLU A 23 -6.47 -15.48 30.98
N THR A 24 -5.23 -15.15 31.28
CA THR A 24 -4.42 -14.29 30.41
C THR A 24 -4.13 -15.03 29.11
N VAL A 25 -4.52 -14.42 27.98
CA VAL A 25 -4.24 -14.91 26.64
C VAL A 25 -3.00 -14.21 26.08
N ASN A 26 -2.04 -14.98 25.60
CA ASN A 26 -0.86 -14.43 24.95
C ASN A 26 -0.99 -14.63 23.44
N ILE A 27 -0.92 -13.55 22.69
CA ILE A 27 -0.92 -13.55 21.23
C ILE A 27 0.37 -12.96 20.68
N THR A 28 0.72 -13.33 19.46
CA THR A 28 1.93 -12.85 18.78
C THR A 28 1.55 -12.06 17.54
N LEU A 29 2.18 -10.90 17.36
CA LEU A 29 2.08 -10.04 16.20
C LEU A 29 3.41 -10.03 15.45
N TRP A 30 3.43 -10.47 14.20
CA TRP A 30 4.56 -10.22 13.32
C TRP A 30 4.22 -9.06 12.39
N THR A 31 5.15 -8.14 12.18
CA THR A 31 4.92 -6.98 11.31
C THR A 31 6.07 -6.77 10.35
N TYR A 32 5.74 -6.61 9.07
CA TYR A 32 6.66 -6.06 8.09
C TYR A 32 6.84 -4.54 8.30
N PRO A 33 7.85 -3.92 7.68
CA PRO A 33 8.13 -2.50 7.85
C PRO A 33 7.11 -1.62 7.09
N ILE A 34 5.89 -1.56 7.60
CA ILE A 34 4.78 -0.78 7.05
C ILE A 34 4.86 0.65 7.56
N GLY A 35 5.41 1.55 6.75
CA GLY A 35 5.63 2.92 7.18
C GLY A 35 6.38 3.00 8.51
N ASN A 36 5.89 3.79 9.45
CA ASN A 36 6.52 3.94 10.77
C ASN A 36 6.21 2.81 11.77
N TRP A 37 5.50 1.77 11.37
CA TRP A 37 5.33 0.56 12.18
C TRP A 37 6.63 -0.27 12.30
N THR A 38 7.73 0.19 11.75
CA THR A 38 9.08 -0.30 12.05
C THR A 38 9.61 0.21 13.39
N ASP A 39 9.05 1.29 13.93
CA ASP A 39 9.48 1.88 15.19
C ASP A 39 8.79 1.17 16.36
N ALA A 40 9.60 0.47 17.16
CA ALA A 40 9.10 -0.26 18.32
C ALA A 40 8.35 0.63 19.31
N ALA A 41 8.79 1.87 19.53
CA ALA A 41 8.13 2.77 20.48
C ALA A 41 6.71 3.14 20.00
N THR A 42 6.51 3.25 18.69
CA THR A 42 5.19 3.47 18.07
C THR A 42 4.26 2.28 18.33
N VAL A 43 4.72 1.07 18.05
CA VAL A 43 3.92 -0.16 18.23
C VAL A 43 3.67 -0.44 19.72
N ASP A 44 4.67 -0.27 20.58
CA ASP A 44 4.54 -0.42 22.03
C ASP A 44 3.49 0.55 22.60
N GLY A 45 3.42 1.78 22.07
CA GLY A 45 2.39 2.76 22.45
C GLY A 45 0.97 2.29 22.12
N ILE A 46 0.76 1.71 20.93
CA ILE A 46 -0.53 1.14 20.51
C ILE A 46 -0.91 -0.05 21.41
N ILE A 47 0.05 -0.95 21.68
CA ILE A 47 -0.16 -2.10 22.56
C ILE A 47 -0.49 -1.66 23.99
N ALA A 48 0.19 -0.63 24.50
CA ALA A 48 -0.12 -0.09 25.83
C ALA A 48 -1.55 0.47 25.92
N ASN A 49 -2.03 1.13 24.86
CA ASN A 49 -3.42 1.59 24.78
C ASN A 49 -4.40 0.41 24.74
N PHE A 50 -4.07 -0.64 23.97
CA PHE A 50 -4.87 -1.86 23.93
C PHE A 50 -4.94 -2.55 25.29
N ASN A 51 -3.81 -2.75 25.95
CA ASN A 51 -3.73 -3.39 27.26
C ASN A 51 -4.48 -2.60 28.36
N ALA A 52 -4.65 -1.29 28.19
CA ALA A 52 -5.42 -0.48 29.14
C ALA A 52 -6.92 -0.84 29.12
N VAL A 53 -7.45 -1.34 28.00
CA VAL A 53 -8.84 -1.74 27.85
C VAL A 53 -9.01 -3.28 27.80
N HIS A 54 -7.98 -4.03 27.44
CA HIS A 54 -7.93 -5.49 27.41
C HIS A 54 -6.78 -6.04 28.27
N PRO A 55 -6.80 -5.88 29.60
CA PRO A 55 -5.67 -6.21 30.47
C PRO A 55 -5.37 -7.71 30.60
N ASN A 56 -6.25 -8.55 30.08
CA ASN A 56 -6.11 -10.01 30.06
C ASN A 56 -5.50 -10.53 28.72
N ILE A 57 -5.15 -9.66 27.78
CA ILE A 57 -4.52 -10.04 26.51
C ILE A 57 -3.11 -9.43 26.46
N ASN A 58 -2.09 -10.26 26.31
CA ASN A 58 -0.71 -9.80 26.06
C ASN A 58 -0.39 -9.97 24.59
N VAL A 59 0.29 -8.97 24.01
CA VAL A 59 0.73 -8.98 22.61
C VAL A 59 2.26 -8.94 22.56
N ASP A 60 2.87 -9.99 22.06
CA ASP A 60 4.31 -10.07 21.80
C ASP A 60 4.59 -9.75 20.32
N VAL A 61 5.54 -8.84 20.03
CA VAL A 61 5.81 -8.36 18.69
C VAL A 61 7.13 -8.88 18.16
N GLN A 62 7.12 -9.33 16.89
CA GLN A 62 8.33 -9.60 16.10
C GLN A 62 8.32 -8.72 14.85
N TYR A 63 9.44 -8.04 14.61
CA TYR A 63 9.67 -7.21 13.43
C TYR A 63 10.34 -8.04 12.34
N LEU A 64 9.76 -8.03 11.15
CA LEU A 64 10.29 -8.66 9.95
C LEU A 64 10.97 -7.62 9.05
N ASP A 65 11.73 -8.07 8.09
CA ASP A 65 12.26 -7.28 6.99
C ASP A 65 11.90 -7.93 5.64
N TYR A 66 11.89 -7.15 4.57
CA TYR A 66 11.52 -7.65 3.24
C TYR A 66 12.58 -8.55 2.60
N SER A 67 13.78 -8.66 3.15
CA SER A 67 14.85 -9.49 2.60
C SER A 67 14.79 -10.93 3.09
N SER A 68 14.27 -11.15 4.31
CA SER A 68 14.26 -12.47 4.97
C SER A 68 12.90 -12.85 5.58
N GLY A 69 11.96 -11.91 5.66
CA GLY A 69 10.68 -12.12 6.32
C GLY A 69 9.85 -13.24 5.68
N ASP A 70 9.82 -13.31 4.35
CA ASP A 70 9.06 -14.36 3.65
C ASP A 70 9.61 -15.77 3.96
N ASP A 71 10.94 -15.92 4.06
CA ASP A 71 11.57 -17.18 4.46
C ASP A 71 11.27 -17.52 5.93
N GLN A 72 11.22 -16.51 6.81
CA GLN A 72 10.87 -16.71 8.22
C GLN A 72 9.42 -17.17 8.37
N VAL A 73 8.48 -16.53 7.67
CA VAL A 73 7.06 -16.92 7.69
C VAL A 73 6.88 -18.33 7.09
N THR A 74 7.53 -18.62 5.97
CA THR A 74 7.48 -19.97 5.36
C THR A 74 7.97 -21.04 6.32
N THR A 75 9.11 -20.78 7.00
CA THR A 75 9.66 -21.70 8.01
C THR A 75 8.67 -21.89 9.18
N ALA A 76 8.04 -20.83 9.64
CA ALA A 76 7.05 -20.91 10.72
C ALA A 76 5.80 -21.72 10.31
N ILE A 77 5.33 -21.54 9.08
CA ILE A 77 4.23 -22.35 8.51
C ILE A 77 4.58 -23.83 8.50
N GLU A 78 5.77 -24.17 8.00
CA GLU A 78 6.24 -25.56 7.95
C GLU A 78 6.42 -26.18 9.34
N ALA A 79 6.84 -25.38 10.31
CA ALA A 79 7.05 -25.81 11.70
C ALA A 79 5.76 -25.84 12.54
N GLY A 80 4.65 -25.24 12.06
CA GLY A 80 3.43 -25.05 12.84
C GLY A 80 3.59 -24.05 14.01
N THR A 81 4.40 -23.01 13.80
CA THR A 81 4.74 -21.98 14.79
C THR A 81 4.47 -20.57 14.26
N THR A 82 3.47 -20.43 13.40
CA THR A 82 3.03 -19.14 12.85
C THR A 82 2.59 -18.17 13.95
N PRO A 83 2.74 -16.84 13.75
CA PRO A 83 2.14 -15.87 14.65
C PRO A 83 0.62 -15.97 14.63
N ASP A 84 -0.05 -15.35 15.59
CA ASP A 84 -1.51 -15.21 15.56
C ASP A 84 -1.91 -14.15 14.55
N ILE A 85 -1.18 -13.02 14.54
CA ILE A 85 -1.44 -11.86 13.70
C ILE A 85 -0.20 -11.57 12.86
N ILE A 86 -0.41 -11.22 11.61
CA ILE A 86 0.63 -10.66 10.76
C ILE A 86 0.12 -9.40 10.08
N MET A 87 0.94 -8.32 10.08
CA MET A 87 0.64 -7.07 9.38
C MET A 87 1.41 -7.02 8.07
N GLU A 88 0.67 -7.01 6.96
CA GLU A 88 1.18 -6.93 5.60
C GLU A 88 0.06 -6.56 4.61
N GLY A 89 0.30 -6.69 3.32
CA GLY A 89 -0.64 -6.39 2.24
C GLY A 89 -1.28 -7.64 1.60
N PRO A 90 -2.30 -7.41 0.75
CA PRO A 90 -3.10 -8.48 0.14
C PRO A 90 -2.29 -9.47 -0.70
N GLU A 91 -1.17 -9.04 -1.30
CA GLU A 91 -0.31 -9.90 -2.10
C GLU A 91 0.30 -11.06 -1.30
N ARG A 92 0.43 -10.92 0.03
CA ARG A 92 0.86 -11.98 0.94
C ARG A 92 -0.30 -12.60 1.69
N LEU A 93 -1.15 -11.75 2.28
CA LEU A 93 -2.23 -12.19 3.14
C LEU A 93 -3.31 -12.95 2.36
N VAL A 94 -3.70 -12.45 1.20
CA VAL A 94 -4.80 -12.98 0.41
C VAL A 94 -4.30 -14.01 -0.62
N THR A 95 -3.40 -13.57 -1.53
CA THR A 95 -3.04 -14.41 -2.69
C THR A 95 -1.96 -15.43 -2.44
N ASN A 96 -1.21 -15.32 -1.35
CA ASN A 96 -0.22 -16.33 -0.97
C ASN A 96 -0.73 -17.18 0.17
N TRP A 97 -0.79 -16.66 1.39
CA TRP A 97 -1.10 -17.47 2.58
C TRP A 97 -2.58 -17.81 2.70
N GLY A 98 -3.48 -16.89 2.33
CA GLY A 98 -4.93 -17.13 2.26
C GLY A 98 -5.26 -18.20 1.23
N ALA A 99 -4.80 -18.02 -0.01
CA ALA A 99 -5.00 -19.00 -1.08
C ALA A 99 -4.38 -20.38 -0.76
N ALA A 100 -3.32 -20.43 0.05
CA ALA A 100 -2.73 -21.68 0.53
C ALA A 100 -3.48 -22.30 1.73
N GLY A 101 -4.61 -21.70 2.18
CA GLY A 101 -5.43 -22.20 3.30
C GLY A 101 -4.72 -22.12 4.64
N LYS A 102 -3.88 -21.10 4.87
CA LYS A 102 -3.12 -20.90 6.11
C LYS A 102 -3.72 -19.82 7.01
N MET A 103 -4.61 -19.00 6.46
CA MET A 103 -5.20 -17.85 7.14
C MET A 103 -6.62 -18.15 7.59
N LEU A 104 -7.04 -17.50 8.67
CA LEU A 104 -8.43 -17.53 9.15
C LEU A 104 -9.34 -16.69 8.25
N ASP A 105 -10.60 -17.10 8.18
CA ASP A 105 -11.69 -16.27 7.64
C ASP A 105 -11.98 -15.11 8.59
N LEU A 106 -11.86 -13.89 8.07
CA LEU A 106 -12.10 -12.64 8.80
C LEU A 106 -13.45 -12.00 8.45
N SER A 107 -14.37 -12.72 7.79
CA SER A 107 -15.67 -12.19 7.35
C SER A 107 -16.49 -11.60 8.51
N ASP A 108 -16.29 -12.08 9.74
CA ASP A 108 -16.94 -11.55 10.95
C ASP A 108 -16.44 -10.18 11.40
N LEU A 109 -15.27 -9.73 10.92
CA LEU A 109 -14.78 -8.36 11.11
C LEU A 109 -15.42 -7.38 10.09
N TRP A 110 -15.78 -7.87 8.91
CA TRP A 110 -16.35 -7.08 7.82
C TRP A 110 -17.86 -6.85 8.00
N THR A 111 -18.19 -6.03 9.00
CA THR A 111 -19.58 -5.61 9.23
C THR A 111 -20.10 -4.78 8.06
N GLU A 112 -21.43 -4.64 7.93
CA GLU A 112 -22.03 -3.77 6.89
C GLU A 112 -21.51 -2.32 6.99
N GLU A 113 -21.28 -1.83 8.21
CA GLU A 113 -20.74 -0.50 8.47
C GLU A 113 -19.28 -0.39 8.00
N ALA A 114 -18.43 -1.36 8.38
CA ALA A 114 -17.04 -1.41 7.95
C ALA A 114 -16.92 -1.47 6.42
N LEU A 115 -17.72 -2.34 5.79
CA LEU A 115 -17.75 -2.49 4.35
C LEU A 115 -18.17 -1.20 3.63
N ALA A 116 -19.21 -0.53 4.13
CA ALA A 116 -19.69 0.72 3.55
C ALA A 116 -18.66 1.84 3.69
N ASP A 117 -18.03 1.96 4.87
CA ASP A 117 -17.05 2.99 5.17
C ASP A 117 -15.76 2.85 4.35
N ILE A 118 -15.24 1.62 4.24
CA ILE A 118 -14.05 1.32 3.43
C ILE A 118 -14.35 1.50 1.93
N SER A 119 -15.50 1.01 1.47
CA SER A 119 -15.93 1.19 0.07
C SER A 119 -16.09 2.66 -0.31
N ALA A 120 -16.46 3.51 0.63
CA ALA A 120 -16.59 4.95 0.39
C ALA A 120 -15.23 5.63 0.13
N THR A 121 -14.14 5.08 0.65
CA THR A 121 -12.78 5.52 0.31
C THR A 121 -12.35 4.95 -1.04
N SER A 122 -12.38 3.64 -1.20
CA SER A 122 -12.07 2.94 -2.45
C SER A 122 -12.64 1.53 -2.47
N PRO A 123 -13.51 1.17 -3.43
CA PRO A 123 -13.94 -0.21 -3.62
C PRO A 123 -12.80 -1.20 -3.93
N ALA A 124 -11.70 -0.71 -4.51
CA ALA A 124 -10.53 -1.54 -4.81
C ALA A 124 -9.87 -2.10 -3.54
N VAL A 125 -9.93 -1.36 -2.41
CA VAL A 125 -9.45 -1.85 -1.11
C VAL A 125 -10.23 -3.08 -0.67
N VAL A 126 -11.55 -3.04 -0.77
CA VAL A 126 -12.41 -4.18 -0.40
C VAL A 126 -12.11 -5.38 -1.29
N ALA A 127 -12.03 -5.16 -2.62
CA ALA A 127 -11.76 -6.21 -3.58
C ALA A 127 -10.41 -6.89 -3.36
N ALA A 128 -9.39 -6.13 -2.96
CA ALA A 128 -8.06 -6.66 -2.68
C ALA A 128 -7.99 -7.57 -1.44
N CYS A 129 -8.90 -7.39 -0.47
CA CYS A 129 -8.91 -8.14 0.79
C CYS A 129 -9.65 -9.49 0.69
N ILE A 130 -10.29 -9.79 -0.46
CA ILE A 130 -11.08 -11.00 -0.68
C ILE A 130 -10.29 -11.98 -1.55
N GLY A 131 -10.21 -13.25 -1.10
CA GLY A 131 -9.68 -14.35 -1.89
C GLY A 131 -10.61 -14.75 -3.04
N VAL A 132 -10.07 -15.49 -4.00
CA VAL A 132 -10.85 -16.03 -5.15
C VAL A 132 -11.98 -16.97 -4.71
N ASP A 133 -11.93 -17.49 -3.50
CA ASP A 133 -12.96 -18.31 -2.84
C ASP A 133 -14.06 -17.48 -2.15
N GLY A 134 -13.95 -16.15 -2.19
CA GLY A 134 -14.91 -15.22 -1.57
C GLY A 134 -14.69 -14.99 -0.06
N VAL A 135 -13.59 -15.46 0.50
CA VAL A 135 -13.24 -15.32 1.92
C VAL A 135 -12.38 -14.08 2.13
N TYR A 136 -12.64 -13.34 3.19
CA TYR A 136 -11.81 -12.20 3.60
C TYR A 136 -10.60 -12.67 4.40
N TYR A 137 -9.40 -12.47 3.90
CA TYR A 137 -8.14 -12.86 4.55
C TYR A 137 -7.35 -11.68 5.11
N GLU A 138 -7.76 -10.46 4.80
CA GLU A 138 -7.17 -9.24 5.32
C GLU A 138 -8.24 -8.32 5.89
N TYR A 139 -7.91 -7.65 7.01
CA TYR A 139 -8.67 -6.52 7.55
C TYR A 139 -7.79 -5.28 7.49
N PRO A 140 -8.06 -4.34 6.56
CA PRO A 140 -7.14 -3.28 6.23
C PRO A 140 -7.17 -2.14 7.25
N LEU A 141 -5.98 -1.57 7.51
CA LEU A 141 -5.78 -0.40 8.38
C LEU A 141 -5.56 0.87 7.56
N CYS A 142 -4.64 0.81 6.62
CA CYS A 142 -4.16 1.97 5.90
C CYS A 142 -3.82 1.66 4.45
N MET A 143 -3.71 2.72 3.66
CA MET A 143 -3.34 2.66 2.26
C MET A 143 -2.44 3.84 1.88
N THR A 144 -1.78 3.73 0.74
CA THR A 144 -1.17 4.87 0.04
C THR A 144 -1.29 4.66 -1.46
N THR A 145 -1.18 5.76 -2.21
CA THR A 145 -0.99 5.70 -3.66
C THR A 145 0.38 6.26 -4.02
N HIS A 146 0.95 5.76 -5.12
CA HIS A 146 2.10 6.38 -5.76
C HIS A 146 1.60 7.43 -6.74
N CYS A 147 2.21 8.60 -6.71
CA CYS A 147 1.97 9.69 -7.63
C CYS A 147 3.29 10.11 -8.29
N MET A 148 3.26 11.14 -9.10
CA MET A 148 4.42 11.86 -9.58
C MET A 148 4.70 13.06 -8.70
N ALA A 149 5.90 13.65 -8.84
CA ALA A 149 6.19 15.00 -8.43
C ALA A 149 6.76 15.81 -9.59
N ILE A 150 6.39 17.08 -9.65
CA ILE A 150 7.00 18.05 -10.56
C ILE A 150 7.72 19.15 -9.77
N ASN A 151 8.78 19.69 -10.34
CA ASN A 151 9.37 20.93 -9.84
C ASN A 151 8.57 22.12 -10.37
N TYR A 152 7.68 22.65 -9.53
CA TYR A 152 6.78 23.75 -9.90
C TYR A 152 7.53 24.97 -10.47
N GLN A 153 8.69 25.32 -9.88
CA GLN A 153 9.49 26.46 -10.37
C GLN A 153 10.01 26.23 -11.80
N ALA A 154 10.43 24.99 -12.12
CA ALA A 154 10.88 24.65 -13.47
C ALA A 154 9.70 24.71 -14.46
N PHE A 155 8.53 24.19 -14.08
CA PHE A 155 7.32 24.25 -14.88
C PHE A 155 6.87 25.70 -15.15
N GLU A 156 6.87 26.55 -14.11
CA GLU A 156 6.55 27.97 -14.25
C GLU A 156 7.53 28.67 -15.21
N ALA A 157 8.83 28.49 -14.99
CA ALA A 157 9.87 29.10 -15.82
C ALA A 157 9.83 28.66 -17.29
N ALA A 158 9.44 27.41 -17.56
CA ALA A 158 9.27 26.86 -18.90
C ALA A 158 7.90 27.18 -19.53
N GLY A 159 6.97 27.80 -18.79
CA GLY A 159 5.59 28.01 -19.22
C GLY A 159 4.80 26.71 -19.35
N ALA A 160 5.22 25.65 -18.64
CA ALA A 160 4.61 24.32 -18.70
C ALA A 160 3.38 24.15 -17.79
N LEU A 161 3.14 25.07 -16.85
CA LEU A 161 1.95 25.00 -15.95
C LEU A 161 0.62 25.02 -16.73
N GLN A 162 0.57 25.59 -17.95
CA GLN A 162 -0.63 25.56 -18.77
C GLN A 162 -1.08 24.14 -19.20
N TYR A 163 -0.26 23.12 -19.00
CA TYR A 163 -0.51 21.75 -19.41
C TYR A 163 -0.98 20.86 -18.24
N ILE A 164 -1.08 21.40 -17.03
CA ILE A 164 -1.57 20.70 -15.84
C ILE A 164 -2.84 21.36 -15.31
N ASP A 165 -3.63 20.60 -14.57
CA ASP A 165 -4.70 21.11 -13.72
C ASP A 165 -4.19 21.13 -12.27
N GLU A 166 -3.94 22.34 -11.76
CA GLU A 166 -3.39 22.53 -10.41
C GLU A 166 -4.44 22.29 -9.31
N GLU A 167 -5.73 22.34 -9.63
CA GLU A 167 -6.80 22.10 -8.64
C GLU A 167 -7.02 20.62 -8.40
N SER A 168 -7.05 19.81 -9.48
CA SER A 168 -7.24 18.36 -9.41
C SER A 168 -5.93 17.58 -9.31
N HIS A 169 -4.79 18.24 -9.48
CA HIS A 169 -3.46 17.61 -9.60
C HIS A 169 -3.39 16.57 -10.70
N THR A 170 -4.06 16.83 -11.83
CA THR A 170 -4.12 15.91 -12.97
C THR A 170 -3.65 16.58 -14.25
N TRP A 171 -3.38 15.79 -15.27
CA TRP A 171 -3.06 16.24 -16.62
C TRP A 171 -3.33 15.13 -17.65
N THR A 172 -3.39 15.54 -18.90
CA THR A 172 -3.56 14.62 -20.02
C THR A 172 -2.21 14.09 -20.52
N THR A 173 -2.22 12.96 -21.21
CA THR A 173 -1.05 12.43 -21.95
C THR A 173 -0.50 13.47 -22.93
N GLU A 174 -1.36 14.20 -23.65
CA GLU A 174 -0.93 15.30 -24.51
C GLU A 174 -0.29 16.44 -23.71
N GLY A 175 -0.87 16.78 -22.55
CA GLY A 175 -0.32 17.76 -21.61
C GLY A 175 1.10 17.37 -21.15
N PHE A 176 1.30 16.10 -20.79
CA PHE A 176 2.61 15.56 -20.40
C PHE A 176 3.65 15.69 -21.52
N ILE A 177 3.29 15.29 -22.76
CA ILE A 177 4.18 15.41 -23.91
C ILE A 177 4.58 16.88 -24.15
N ASN A 178 3.60 17.80 -24.13
CA ASN A 178 3.83 19.21 -24.34
C ASN A 178 4.63 19.85 -23.20
N ALA A 179 4.40 19.46 -21.94
CA ALA A 179 5.18 19.90 -20.80
C ALA A 179 6.64 19.44 -20.88
N CYS A 180 6.91 18.18 -21.22
CA CYS A 180 8.27 17.67 -21.43
C CYS A 180 8.99 18.45 -22.54
N LYS A 181 8.29 18.75 -23.64
CA LYS A 181 8.86 19.56 -24.72
C LYS A 181 9.19 20.97 -24.25
N ALA A 182 8.26 21.65 -23.59
CA ALA A 182 8.47 23.01 -23.07
C ALA A 182 9.63 23.08 -22.07
N LEU A 183 9.74 22.13 -21.18
CA LEU A 183 10.83 22.01 -20.23
C LEU A 183 12.17 21.79 -20.93
N SER A 184 12.24 20.86 -21.89
CA SER A 184 13.45 20.58 -22.66
C SER A 184 13.90 21.80 -23.49
N ASP A 185 12.96 22.47 -24.16
CA ASP A 185 13.23 23.71 -24.93
C ASP A 185 13.74 24.85 -24.03
N ALA A 186 13.32 24.89 -22.76
CA ALA A 186 13.78 25.84 -21.75
C ALA A 186 15.11 25.45 -21.07
N GLY A 187 15.67 24.29 -21.40
CA GLY A 187 16.94 23.80 -20.86
C GLY A 187 16.83 22.98 -19.58
N TYR A 188 15.63 22.57 -19.19
CA TYR A 188 15.40 21.64 -18.06
C TYR A 188 15.43 20.18 -18.55
N PHE A 189 16.63 19.69 -18.87
CA PHE A 189 16.82 18.27 -19.25
C PHE A 189 17.81 17.61 -18.30
N PRO A 190 17.52 16.39 -17.81
CA PRO A 190 16.36 15.54 -18.10
C PRO A 190 15.08 16.10 -17.48
N THR A 191 13.97 16.06 -18.26
CA THR A 191 12.66 16.50 -17.76
C THR A 191 12.11 15.53 -16.72
N GLY A 192 12.32 14.24 -16.92
CA GLY A 192 12.12 13.11 -16.02
C GLY A 192 12.98 11.95 -16.48
N ILE A 193 13.19 10.95 -15.63
CA ILE A 193 14.03 9.79 -15.91
C ILE A 193 13.22 8.51 -15.73
N VAL A 194 12.99 7.76 -16.80
CA VAL A 194 12.45 6.40 -16.70
C VAL A 194 13.55 5.51 -16.14
N TYR A 195 13.42 5.16 -14.87
CA TYR A 195 14.39 4.33 -14.17
C TYR A 195 14.11 2.84 -14.40
N CYS A 196 15.17 2.05 -14.60
CA CYS A 196 15.09 0.64 -14.97
C CYS A 196 16.04 -0.25 -14.15
N GLY A 197 16.69 0.31 -13.12
CA GLY A 197 17.80 -0.36 -12.42
C GLY A 197 17.44 -1.50 -11.49
N GLY A 198 16.17 -1.83 -11.35
CA GLY A 198 15.70 -2.96 -10.52
C GLY A 198 15.29 -2.57 -9.11
N GLN A 199 15.00 -3.53 -8.37
CA GLN A 199 14.32 -3.70 -7.08
C GLN A 199 13.81 -2.46 -6.34
N GLY A 200 12.49 -2.37 -6.18
CA GLY A 200 11.78 -1.31 -5.45
C GLY A 200 11.36 -0.14 -6.35
N GLY A 201 10.20 0.45 -6.06
CA GLY A 201 9.67 1.59 -6.78
C GLY A 201 9.12 1.30 -8.18
N ASP A 202 8.97 0.03 -8.56
CA ASP A 202 8.41 -0.37 -9.85
C ASP A 202 6.98 0.16 -10.07
N GLN A 203 6.24 0.47 -9.00
CA GLN A 203 4.91 1.07 -9.07
C GLN A 203 4.89 2.36 -9.89
N GLY A 204 5.91 3.22 -9.79
CA GLY A 204 5.96 4.47 -10.53
C GLY A 204 6.03 4.27 -12.05
N THR A 205 6.93 3.41 -12.53
CA THR A 205 7.05 3.12 -13.97
C THR A 205 5.86 2.32 -14.50
N ARG A 206 5.28 1.42 -13.70
CA ARG A 206 4.05 0.70 -14.06
C ARG A 206 2.87 1.67 -14.19
N ALA A 207 2.65 2.54 -13.18
CA ALA A 207 1.59 3.53 -13.22
C ALA A 207 1.76 4.52 -14.39
N LEU A 208 2.98 4.94 -14.70
CA LEU A 208 3.23 5.78 -15.88
C LEU A 208 2.76 5.07 -17.14
N VAL A 209 3.16 3.82 -17.36
CA VAL A 209 2.80 3.07 -18.56
C VAL A 209 1.30 2.79 -18.65
N THR A 210 0.68 2.34 -17.56
CA THR A 210 -0.77 2.02 -17.56
C THR A 210 -1.63 3.25 -17.78
N ASN A 211 -1.27 4.40 -17.18
CA ASN A 211 -2.08 5.62 -17.27
C ASN A 211 -2.00 6.30 -18.64
N LEU A 212 -0.84 6.33 -19.31
CA LEU A 212 -0.65 7.09 -20.55
C LEU A 212 -1.73 6.83 -21.62
N TYR A 213 -2.23 5.60 -21.73
CA TYR A 213 -3.26 5.23 -22.70
C TYR A 213 -4.26 4.21 -22.11
N SER A 214 -4.55 4.29 -20.81
CA SER A 214 -5.53 3.45 -20.11
C SER A 214 -5.29 1.95 -20.34
N ALA A 215 -4.01 1.53 -20.28
CA ALA A 215 -3.62 0.14 -20.45
C ALA A 215 -3.85 -0.65 -19.16
N GLN A 216 -4.40 -1.85 -19.27
CA GLN A 216 -4.57 -2.75 -18.13
C GLN A 216 -3.31 -3.58 -17.90
N PHE A 217 -2.83 -3.62 -16.66
CA PHE A 217 -1.65 -4.39 -16.28
C PHE A 217 -1.94 -5.89 -16.23
N THR A 218 -3.12 -6.24 -15.72
CA THR A 218 -3.66 -7.61 -15.68
C THR A 218 -5.07 -7.65 -16.25
N ASN A 219 -5.63 -8.84 -16.48
CA ASN A 219 -7.07 -8.97 -16.73
C ASN A 219 -7.87 -8.73 -15.44
N ALA A 220 -9.16 -8.46 -15.57
CA ALA A 220 -10.05 -8.13 -14.44
C ALA A 220 -10.16 -9.26 -13.39
N GLU A 221 -9.92 -10.50 -13.79
CA GLU A 221 -9.94 -11.66 -12.91
C GLU A 221 -8.59 -11.91 -12.19
N HIS A 222 -7.57 -11.08 -12.44
CA HIS A 222 -6.21 -11.20 -11.92
C HIS A 222 -5.56 -12.58 -12.16
N THR A 223 -5.89 -13.19 -13.31
CA THR A 223 -5.39 -14.51 -13.70
C THR A 223 -4.37 -14.46 -14.84
N ALA A 224 -4.11 -13.28 -15.39
CA ALA A 224 -3.15 -13.07 -16.47
C ALA A 224 -2.62 -11.64 -16.50
N TYR A 225 -1.33 -11.47 -16.80
CA TYR A 225 -0.72 -10.17 -17.17
C TYR A 225 -1.03 -9.87 -18.63
N THR A 226 -1.47 -8.65 -18.93
CA THR A 226 -2.05 -8.26 -20.24
C THR A 226 -1.52 -6.94 -20.78
N ILE A 227 -0.40 -6.44 -20.26
CA ILE A 227 0.20 -5.17 -20.69
C ILE A 227 0.68 -5.18 -22.16
N ASP A 228 0.70 -6.33 -22.82
CA ASP A 228 0.95 -6.49 -24.26
C ASP A 228 -0.24 -6.08 -25.15
N SER A 229 -1.26 -5.47 -24.56
CA SER A 229 -2.33 -4.80 -25.28
C SER A 229 -1.81 -3.68 -26.20
N GLU A 230 -2.63 -3.28 -27.18
CA GLU A 230 -2.28 -2.16 -28.08
C GLU A 230 -1.94 -0.89 -27.27
N ASN A 231 -2.67 -0.59 -26.20
CA ASN A 231 -2.48 0.56 -25.35
C ASN A 231 -1.16 0.48 -24.55
N GLY A 232 -0.83 -0.68 -24.01
CA GLY A 232 0.43 -0.88 -23.26
C GLY A 232 1.66 -0.75 -24.17
N ILE A 233 1.62 -1.37 -25.35
CA ILE A 233 2.67 -1.22 -26.36
C ILE A 233 2.80 0.24 -26.79
N LYS A 234 1.67 0.92 -27.05
CA LYS A 234 1.64 2.34 -27.43
C LYS A 234 2.24 3.24 -26.37
N ALA A 235 1.97 2.97 -25.09
CA ALA A 235 2.51 3.73 -23.97
C ALA A 235 4.05 3.59 -23.89
N LEU A 236 4.54 2.36 -23.95
CA LEU A 236 6.00 2.12 -23.94
C LEU A 236 6.70 2.68 -25.16
N GLN A 237 6.06 2.59 -26.34
CA GLN A 237 6.60 3.20 -27.55
C GLN A 237 6.68 4.72 -27.45
N LEU A 238 5.66 5.39 -26.87
CA LEU A 238 5.70 6.83 -26.62
C LEU A 238 6.92 7.20 -25.76
N LEU A 239 7.17 6.47 -24.67
CA LEU A 239 8.33 6.75 -23.80
C LEU A 239 9.65 6.58 -24.55
N VAL A 240 9.78 5.55 -25.39
CA VAL A 240 10.97 5.36 -26.25
C VAL A 240 11.12 6.51 -27.23
N ASP A 241 10.03 6.94 -27.88
CA ASP A 241 10.07 8.04 -28.85
C ASP A 241 10.49 9.36 -28.16
N MET A 242 9.93 9.67 -26.99
CA MET A 242 10.29 10.84 -26.17
C MET A 242 11.77 10.83 -25.73
N VAL A 243 12.31 9.65 -25.41
CA VAL A 243 13.74 9.50 -25.09
C VAL A 243 14.60 9.74 -26.32
N ASN A 244 14.22 9.20 -27.48
CA ASN A 244 14.93 9.40 -28.74
C ASN A 244 14.88 10.85 -29.23
N GLU A 245 13.80 11.57 -28.95
CA GLU A 245 13.62 13.00 -29.24
C GLU A 245 14.37 13.92 -28.28
N GLY A 246 14.85 13.39 -27.14
CA GLY A 246 15.54 14.16 -26.11
C GLY A 246 14.62 15.05 -25.28
N THR A 247 13.33 14.67 -25.16
CA THR A 247 12.34 15.33 -24.29
C THR A 247 12.14 14.60 -22.97
N LEU A 248 12.64 13.37 -22.86
CA LEU A 248 12.64 12.52 -21.66
C LEU A 248 13.98 11.77 -21.59
N ALA A 249 14.38 11.30 -20.43
CA ALA A 249 15.53 10.41 -20.28
C ALA A 249 15.10 9.02 -19.81
N ALA A 250 15.93 8.01 -20.11
CA ALA A 250 15.85 6.69 -19.50
C ALA A 250 17.27 6.23 -19.14
N ASP A 251 17.41 5.56 -18.02
CA ASP A 251 18.70 5.03 -17.59
C ASP A 251 18.51 3.62 -17.00
N PRO A 252 19.11 2.58 -17.64
CA PRO A 252 18.99 1.20 -17.19
C PRO A 252 19.69 0.93 -15.86
N ALA A 253 20.58 1.79 -15.39
CA ALA A 253 21.32 1.62 -14.14
C ALA A 253 20.68 2.34 -12.95
N ILE A 254 19.86 3.38 -13.21
CA ILE A 254 19.22 4.17 -12.15
C ILE A 254 18.08 3.38 -11.51
N VAL A 255 18.08 3.32 -10.18
CA VAL A 255 16.98 2.78 -9.35
C VAL A 255 16.08 3.93 -8.87
N ALA A 256 14.89 3.59 -8.35
CA ALA A 256 13.92 4.58 -7.90
C ALA A 256 14.47 5.58 -6.85
N GLY A 257 15.30 5.11 -5.92
CA GLY A 257 15.94 5.98 -4.93
C GLY A 257 16.88 7.02 -5.52
N ASP A 258 17.62 6.64 -6.58
CA ASP A 258 18.50 7.56 -7.30
C ASP A 258 17.70 8.59 -8.11
N GLU A 259 16.60 8.16 -8.75
CA GLU A 259 15.68 9.02 -9.48
C GLU A 259 15.07 10.09 -8.57
N ILE A 260 14.58 9.70 -7.39
CA ILE A 260 14.10 10.62 -6.35
C ILE A 260 15.20 11.62 -5.95
N ALA A 261 16.43 11.16 -5.75
CA ALA A 261 17.54 12.03 -5.38
C ALA A 261 17.89 13.05 -6.48
N LEU A 262 17.83 12.64 -7.75
CA LEU A 262 18.05 13.52 -8.91
C LEU A 262 16.94 14.57 -9.05
N PHE A 263 15.70 14.23 -8.73
CA PHE A 263 14.62 15.19 -8.63
C PHE A 263 14.82 16.17 -7.46
N CYS A 264 15.08 15.67 -6.25
CA CYS A 264 15.25 16.49 -5.06
C CYS A 264 16.40 17.50 -5.18
N ASN A 265 17.49 17.16 -5.88
CA ASN A 265 18.60 18.08 -6.09
C ASN A 265 18.43 19.02 -7.30
N GLY A 266 17.29 18.95 -7.99
CA GLY A 266 16.95 19.80 -9.15
C GLY A 266 17.62 19.40 -10.46
N THR A 267 18.24 18.21 -10.54
CA THR A 267 18.79 17.67 -11.80
C THR A 267 17.67 17.24 -12.75
N ALA A 268 16.63 16.55 -12.26
CA ALA A 268 15.44 16.22 -13.04
C ALA A 268 14.29 17.17 -12.67
N ALA A 269 13.45 17.54 -13.63
CA ALA A 269 12.28 18.40 -13.39
C ALA A 269 11.06 17.64 -12.87
N MET A 270 11.04 16.32 -12.97
CA MET A 270 9.97 15.44 -12.49
C MET A 270 10.53 14.20 -11.85
N SER A 271 9.76 13.61 -10.92
CA SER A 271 9.95 12.25 -10.38
C SER A 271 8.74 11.39 -10.70
N PHE A 272 8.98 10.17 -11.17
CA PHE A 272 7.95 9.15 -11.42
C PHE A 272 7.78 8.19 -10.22
N CYS A 273 8.56 8.36 -9.15
CA CYS A 273 8.50 7.54 -7.94
C CYS A 273 8.28 8.40 -6.71
N TRP A 274 7.06 8.91 -6.54
CA TRP A 274 6.75 9.84 -5.46
C TRP A 274 5.51 9.42 -4.66
N ASN A 275 5.46 9.83 -3.40
CA ASN A 275 4.30 9.72 -2.51
C ASN A 275 4.55 10.55 -1.23
N ALA A 276 3.60 10.59 -0.31
CA ALA A 276 3.73 11.31 0.96
C ALA A 276 4.97 10.88 1.78
N SER A 277 5.30 9.58 1.79
CA SER A 277 6.47 9.07 2.51
C SER A 277 7.78 9.53 1.86
N ALA A 278 7.86 9.54 0.52
CA ALA A 278 9.01 10.08 -0.21
C ALA A 278 9.19 11.58 0.06
N ALA A 279 8.10 12.35 0.09
CA ALA A 279 8.12 13.77 0.43
C ALA A 279 8.66 14.00 1.85
N ALA A 280 8.13 13.30 2.83
CA ALA A 280 8.57 13.42 4.22
C ALA A 280 10.05 13.01 4.41
N SER A 281 10.45 11.88 3.83
CA SER A 281 11.81 11.35 3.97
C SER A 281 12.88 12.21 3.29
N ASN A 282 12.53 12.88 2.19
CA ASN A 282 13.48 13.67 1.41
C ASN A 282 13.40 15.18 1.68
N LYS A 283 12.51 15.64 2.55
CA LYS A 283 12.27 17.06 2.85
C LYS A 283 13.57 17.87 3.06
N ALA A 284 14.53 17.33 3.81
CA ALA A 284 15.81 17.98 4.09
C ALA A 284 16.78 17.96 2.89
N SER A 285 16.53 17.17 1.87
CA SER A 285 17.36 17.00 0.69
C SER A 285 16.88 17.79 -0.53
N ILE A 286 15.70 18.42 -0.41
CA ILE A 286 15.12 19.23 -1.50
C ILE A 286 15.92 20.53 -1.64
N ALA A 287 16.43 20.77 -2.83
CA ALA A 287 17.21 21.95 -3.14
C ALA A 287 16.36 23.23 -3.19
N GLU A 288 16.93 24.39 -2.94
CA GLU A 288 16.22 25.69 -2.92
C GLU A 288 15.52 26.04 -4.25
N ASN A 289 16.01 25.49 -5.36
CA ASN A 289 15.44 25.68 -6.69
C ASN A 289 14.40 24.61 -7.06
N VAL A 290 13.96 23.81 -6.11
CA VAL A 290 12.94 22.79 -6.29
C VAL A 290 11.74 23.10 -5.38
N THR A 291 10.59 23.37 -5.98
CA THR A 291 9.30 23.37 -5.29
C THR A 291 8.53 22.15 -5.72
N VAL A 292 8.39 21.21 -4.80
CA VAL A 292 7.67 19.94 -5.06
C VAL A 292 6.17 20.23 -5.18
N PHE A 293 5.59 19.79 -6.29
CA PHE A 293 4.14 19.78 -6.48
C PHE A 293 3.73 18.36 -6.92
N PRO A 294 2.92 17.65 -6.11
CA PRO A 294 2.51 16.30 -6.43
C PRO A 294 1.47 16.29 -7.55
N MET A 295 1.57 15.31 -8.44
CA MET A 295 0.68 15.13 -9.59
C MET A 295 0.28 13.67 -9.76
N ALA A 296 -0.94 13.41 -10.20
CA ALA A 296 -1.30 12.11 -10.73
C ALA A 296 -0.50 11.81 -12.01
N PHE A 297 -0.41 10.52 -12.40
CA PHE A 297 0.15 10.17 -13.70
C PHE A 297 -0.74 10.68 -14.84
N PRO A 298 -0.15 11.04 -15.99
CA PRO A 298 -0.89 11.58 -17.13
C PRO A 298 -1.78 10.50 -17.76
N THR A 299 -3.01 10.85 -18.13
CA THR A 299 -4.00 9.93 -18.69
C THR A 299 -4.57 10.44 -20.01
N ASP A 300 -5.01 9.54 -20.87
CA ASP A 300 -5.71 9.93 -22.12
C ASP A 300 -7.23 10.01 -21.95
N ASP A 301 -7.78 9.43 -20.91
CA ASP A 301 -9.24 9.43 -20.60
C ASP A 301 -9.62 10.41 -19.47
N GLY A 302 -8.66 11.03 -18.80
CA GLY A 302 -8.89 11.97 -17.68
C GLY A 302 -9.16 11.31 -16.33
N VAL A 303 -9.03 9.98 -16.23
CA VAL A 303 -9.27 9.22 -15.00
C VAL A 303 -7.97 8.52 -14.58
N PRO A 304 -7.19 9.09 -13.65
CA PRO A 304 -5.97 8.44 -13.18
C PRO A 304 -6.27 7.13 -12.45
N GLU A 305 -5.48 6.08 -12.78
CA GLU A 305 -5.46 4.82 -12.04
C GLU A 305 -4.08 4.64 -11.41
N LEU A 306 -3.97 5.01 -10.14
CA LEU A 306 -2.70 4.99 -9.44
C LEU A 306 -2.44 3.60 -8.83
N CYS A 307 -1.20 3.16 -8.92
CA CYS A 307 -0.72 2.05 -8.11
C CYS A 307 -0.61 2.48 -6.66
N GLY A 308 -0.73 1.54 -5.74
CA GLY A 308 -0.59 1.83 -4.33
C GLY A 308 -0.21 0.61 -3.50
N GLY A 309 -0.29 0.79 -2.21
CA GLY A 309 -0.22 -0.25 -1.21
C GLY A 309 -1.46 -0.19 -0.32
N ILE A 310 -1.93 -1.36 0.06
CA ILE A 310 -2.95 -1.56 1.09
C ILE A 310 -2.25 -2.40 2.15
N TRP A 311 -2.42 -2.05 3.41
CA TRP A 311 -1.85 -2.81 4.52
C TRP A 311 -2.85 -2.95 5.65
N GLY A 312 -2.87 -4.14 6.20
CA GLY A 312 -3.76 -4.53 7.26
C GLY A 312 -3.27 -5.74 8.01
N PHE A 313 -4.18 -6.45 8.58
CA PHE A 313 -3.92 -7.60 9.42
C PHE A 313 -4.57 -8.84 8.83
N GLY A 314 -3.77 -9.92 8.77
CA GLY A 314 -4.26 -11.27 8.57
C GLY A 314 -4.00 -12.10 9.82
N LEU A 315 -4.78 -13.15 10.04
CA LEU A 315 -4.64 -14.06 11.16
C LEU A 315 -4.31 -15.47 10.63
N PHE A 316 -3.28 -16.11 11.19
CA PHE A 316 -3.00 -17.51 10.90
C PHE A 316 -3.92 -18.43 11.69
N ASP A 317 -4.34 -19.53 11.06
CA ASP A 317 -5.08 -20.59 11.75
C ASP A 317 -4.12 -21.48 12.55
N ASN A 318 -4.03 -21.21 13.84
CA ASN A 318 -3.23 -21.97 14.79
C ASN A 318 -4.05 -23.03 15.55
N GLY A 319 -5.35 -23.20 15.25
CA GLY A 319 -6.25 -24.15 15.88
C GLY A 319 -6.61 -23.81 17.33
N ASP A 320 -6.33 -22.57 17.80
CA ASP A 320 -6.64 -22.07 19.14
C ASP A 320 -7.67 -20.94 19.06
N GLU A 321 -8.93 -21.27 19.33
CA GLU A 321 -10.06 -20.33 19.24
C GLU A 321 -9.91 -19.12 20.20
N ALA A 322 -9.37 -19.33 21.40
CA ALA A 322 -9.19 -18.25 22.37
C ALA A 322 -8.14 -17.24 21.91
N ARG A 323 -7.05 -17.72 21.31
CA ARG A 323 -6.03 -16.85 20.72
C ARG A 323 -6.55 -16.13 19.45
N ALA A 324 -7.33 -16.83 18.62
CA ALA A 324 -7.95 -16.24 17.44
C ALA A 324 -8.89 -15.09 17.81
N GLU A 325 -9.77 -15.27 18.80
CA GLU A 325 -10.66 -14.19 19.26
C GLU A 325 -9.89 -13.04 19.92
N ALA A 326 -8.87 -13.31 20.72
CA ALA A 326 -8.01 -12.28 21.30
C ALA A 326 -7.27 -11.48 20.20
N ALA A 327 -6.83 -12.14 19.13
CA ALA A 327 -6.24 -11.51 17.96
C ALA A 327 -7.22 -10.62 17.20
N LYS A 328 -8.47 -11.08 17.02
CA LYS A 328 -9.54 -10.25 16.42
C LYS A 328 -9.88 -9.03 17.27
N GLU A 329 -9.89 -9.16 18.60
CA GLU A 329 -10.08 -8.01 19.50
C GLU A 329 -8.97 -6.96 19.31
N PHE A 330 -7.73 -7.39 19.16
CA PHE A 330 -6.62 -6.48 18.86
C PHE A 330 -6.82 -5.78 17.51
N VAL A 331 -7.19 -6.53 16.47
CA VAL A 331 -7.43 -5.96 15.13
C VAL A 331 -8.59 -4.96 15.15
N ARG A 332 -9.72 -5.30 15.80
CA ARG A 332 -10.85 -4.35 15.97
C ARG A 332 -10.40 -3.07 16.68
N PHE A 333 -9.65 -3.20 17.75
CA PHE A 333 -9.16 -2.03 18.50
C PHE A 333 -8.27 -1.14 17.64
N VAL A 334 -7.36 -1.72 16.88
CA VAL A 334 -6.39 -0.98 16.05
C VAL A 334 -7.06 -0.36 14.82
N CYS A 335 -8.07 -1.03 14.23
CA CYS A 335 -8.67 -0.62 12.96
C CYS A 335 -10.03 0.10 13.11
N ASP A 336 -10.81 -0.20 14.16
CA ASP A 336 -12.21 0.23 14.23
C ASP A 336 -12.50 1.21 15.38
N ASP A 337 -11.67 1.20 16.45
CA ASP A 337 -11.91 2.11 17.57
C ASP A 337 -11.85 3.57 17.11
N ALA A 338 -12.86 4.35 17.48
CA ALA A 338 -13.03 5.72 17.00
C ALA A 338 -11.90 6.68 17.41
N VAL A 339 -11.10 6.31 18.43
CA VAL A 339 -9.96 7.09 18.91
C VAL A 339 -8.64 6.45 18.46
N GLN A 340 -8.51 5.14 18.67
CA GLN A 340 -7.27 4.43 18.34
C GLN A 340 -7.09 4.23 16.84
N GLY A 341 -8.15 3.95 16.08
CA GLY A 341 -8.07 3.73 14.64
C GLY A 341 -7.37 4.89 13.89
N PRO A 342 -7.85 6.15 13.99
CA PRO A 342 -7.15 7.29 13.41
C PRO A 342 -5.70 7.46 13.90
N GLN A 343 -5.42 7.18 15.17
CA GLN A 343 -4.07 7.24 15.73
C GLN A 343 -3.18 6.14 15.17
N SER A 344 -3.72 4.94 14.97
CA SER A 344 -3.01 3.81 14.36
C SER A 344 -2.63 4.12 12.91
N VAL A 345 -3.55 4.71 12.13
CA VAL A 345 -3.26 5.18 10.77
C VAL A 345 -2.19 6.28 10.78
N TYR A 346 -2.37 7.32 11.60
CA TYR A 346 -1.37 8.39 11.76
C TYR A 346 0.03 7.86 12.08
N ALA A 347 0.09 6.82 12.93
CA ALA A 347 1.33 6.17 13.31
C ALA A 347 2.04 5.50 12.13
N THR A 348 1.30 4.99 11.12
CA THR A 348 1.92 4.41 9.92
C THR A 348 2.58 5.47 9.02
N GLY A 349 2.06 6.69 9.02
CA GLY A 349 2.42 7.72 8.06
C GLY A 349 1.69 7.60 6.71
N PHE A 350 0.70 6.69 6.61
CA PHE A 350 -0.15 6.47 5.44
C PHE A 350 -1.57 7.02 5.65
N PHE A 351 -2.50 6.66 4.79
CA PHE A 351 -3.85 7.22 4.76
C PHE A 351 -4.88 6.20 5.23
N PRO A 352 -5.99 6.64 5.83
CA PRO A 352 -7.02 5.72 6.29
C PRO A 352 -7.73 5.05 5.10
N VAL A 353 -8.02 3.77 5.26
CA VAL A 353 -8.96 3.08 4.37
C VAL A 353 -10.42 3.40 4.73
N ARG A 354 -10.67 3.92 5.92
CA ARG A 354 -12.00 4.33 6.39
C ARG A 354 -12.25 5.79 6.11
N SER A 355 -13.31 6.11 5.36
CA SER A 355 -13.73 7.47 5.06
C SER A 355 -14.14 8.25 6.33
N SER A 356 -14.67 7.57 7.33
CA SER A 356 -15.09 8.15 8.62
C SER A 356 -13.96 8.74 9.45
N PHE A 357 -12.70 8.33 9.21
CA PHE A 357 -11.54 8.87 9.94
C PHE A 357 -11.13 10.25 9.45
N GLY A 358 -11.55 10.65 8.25
CA GLY A 358 -11.22 11.95 7.68
C GLY A 358 -9.71 12.20 7.55
N ASP A 359 -9.29 13.45 7.63
CA ASP A 359 -7.88 13.84 7.57
C ASP A 359 -7.20 13.63 8.93
N VAL A 360 -6.49 12.50 9.07
CA VAL A 360 -5.75 12.14 10.30
C VAL A 360 -4.52 13.04 10.55
N TYR A 361 -4.13 13.85 9.58
CA TYR A 361 -2.98 14.75 9.67
C TYR A 361 -3.37 16.20 10.00
N ALA A 362 -4.65 16.55 9.92
CA ALA A 362 -5.13 17.91 10.15
C ALA A 362 -4.69 18.45 11.52
N GLY A 363 -3.99 19.60 11.50
CA GLY A 363 -3.52 20.26 12.72
C GLY A 363 -2.36 19.55 13.45
N THR A 364 -1.74 18.55 12.85
CA THR A 364 -0.55 17.86 13.37
C THR A 364 0.75 18.42 12.78
N GLU A 365 1.89 17.97 13.30
CA GLU A 365 3.21 18.30 12.73
C GLU A 365 3.46 17.70 11.33
N LYS A 366 2.63 16.72 10.91
CA LYS A 366 2.66 16.07 9.60
C LYS A 366 1.51 16.56 8.70
N ALA A 367 0.96 17.74 8.93
CA ALA A 367 -0.20 18.26 8.18
C ALA A 367 0.04 18.28 6.66
N GLU A 368 1.29 18.44 6.21
CA GLU A 368 1.67 18.39 4.79
C GLU A 368 1.43 17.00 4.13
N ASN A 369 1.35 15.91 4.91
CA ASN A 369 0.96 14.61 4.36
C ASN A 369 -0.50 14.65 3.86
N GLY A 370 -1.36 15.47 4.45
CA GLY A 370 -2.75 15.65 4.03
C GLY A 370 -2.90 16.09 2.57
N ASP A 371 -1.92 16.81 2.01
CA ASP A 371 -1.92 17.27 0.61
C ASP A 371 -1.94 16.07 -0.38
N TYR A 372 -1.51 14.87 0.06
CA TYR A 372 -1.53 13.66 -0.75
C TYR A 372 -2.85 12.88 -0.66
N ALA A 373 -3.76 13.26 0.22
CA ALA A 373 -5.06 12.60 0.37
C ALA A 373 -5.91 12.69 -0.91
N ILE A 374 -5.70 13.73 -1.73
CA ILE A 374 -6.36 13.91 -3.03
C ILE A 374 -6.15 12.73 -3.99
N PHE A 375 -5.08 11.97 -3.82
CA PHE A 375 -4.76 10.83 -4.69
C PHE A 375 -5.40 9.51 -4.25
N MET A 376 -5.92 9.41 -3.03
CA MET A 376 -6.47 8.14 -2.51
C MET A 376 -7.67 7.62 -3.32
N PRO A 377 -8.60 8.49 -3.79
CA PRO A 377 -9.70 8.06 -4.65
C PRO A 377 -9.26 7.52 -6.03
N TYR A 378 -8.03 7.81 -6.44
CA TYR A 378 -7.47 7.36 -7.71
C TYR A 378 -6.76 5.99 -7.62
N LEU A 379 -6.80 5.30 -6.46
CA LEU A 379 -6.32 3.93 -6.38
C LEU A 379 -7.10 3.09 -7.39
N GLY A 380 -6.40 2.64 -8.44
CA GLY A 380 -6.94 1.84 -9.50
C GLY A 380 -7.06 0.36 -9.10
N ASP A 381 -7.21 -0.49 -10.11
CA ASP A 381 -7.21 -1.93 -9.91
C ASP A 381 -5.96 -2.40 -9.15
N TYR A 382 -6.17 -3.19 -8.08
CA TYR A 382 -5.07 -3.66 -7.24
C TYR A 382 -4.46 -4.95 -7.80
N TYR A 383 -3.85 -4.86 -8.96
CA TYR A 383 -3.30 -6.00 -9.71
C TYR A 383 -2.15 -6.73 -8.98
N ASN A 384 -1.62 -6.21 -7.88
CA ASN A 384 -0.61 -6.90 -7.05
C ASN A 384 -1.13 -8.21 -6.44
N VAL A 385 -2.45 -8.40 -6.38
CA VAL A 385 -3.06 -9.69 -5.98
C VAL A 385 -2.95 -10.77 -7.06
N THR A 386 -2.44 -10.47 -8.24
CA THR A 386 -2.16 -11.48 -9.28
C THR A 386 -0.99 -12.35 -8.87
N THR A 387 -1.14 -13.68 -8.89
CA THR A 387 -0.06 -14.61 -8.55
C THR A 387 1.13 -14.45 -9.49
N GLY A 388 2.32 -14.90 -9.08
CA GLY A 388 3.55 -14.69 -9.85
C GLY A 388 4.17 -13.29 -9.69
N TRP A 389 3.68 -12.49 -8.75
CA TRP A 389 4.06 -11.10 -8.55
C TRP A 389 5.58 -10.87 -8.44
N ALA A 390 6.32 -11.69 -7.70
CA ALA A 390 7.77 -11.54 -7.56
C ALA A 390 8.54 -11.73 -8.89
N VAL A 391 8.07 -12.68 -9.71
CA VAL A 391 8.66 -12.95 -11.04
C VAL A 391 8.36 -11.79 -11.98
N GLN A 392 7.10 -11.34 -12.05
CA GLN A 392 6.74 -10.24 -12.92
C GLN A 392 7.48 -8.94 -12.58
N ARG A 393 7.78 -8.65 -11.32
CA ARG A 393 8.59 -7.48 -10.93
C ARG A 393 9.98 -7.54 -11.53
N THR A 394 10.62 -8.70 -11.45
CA THR A 394 11.94 -8.91 -12.05
C THR A 394 11.89 -8.78 -13.57
N GLU A 395 10.90 -9.38 -14.22
CA GLU A 395 10.71 -9.31 -15.65
C GLU A 395 10.37 -7.89 -16.12
N TRP A 396 9.68 -7.07 -15.31
CA TRP A 396 9.40 -5.66 -15.61
C TRP A 396 10.69 -4.86 -15.80
N TRP A 397 11.65 -4.98 -14.89
CA TRP A 397 12.95 -4.33 -15.00
C TRP A 397 13.73 -4.82 -16.20
N ASN A 398 13.78 -6.13 -16.38
CA ASN A 398 14.44 -6.75 -17.52
C ASN A 398 13.87 -6.26 -18.85
N MET A 399 12.56 -6.15 -18.97
CA MET A 399 11.88 -5.63 -20.15
C MET A 399 12.25 -4.17 -20.42
N LEU A 400 12.12 -3.29 -19.42
CA LEU A 400 12.48 -1.87 -19.59
C LEU A 400 13.93 -1.70 -20.00
N GLN A 401 14.85 -2.42 -19.38
CA GLN A 401 16.28 -2.38 -19.74
C GLN A 401 16.50 -2.78 -21.20
N ARG A 402 15.85 -3.84 -21.69
CA ARG A 402 15.98 -4.28 -23.07
C ARG A 402 15.36 -3.28 -24.04
N ILE A 403 14.21 -2.73 -23.74
CA ILE A 403 13.55 -1.71 -24.57
C ILE A 403 14.44 -0.48 -24.72
N PHE A 404 14.94 0.09 -23.62
CA PHE A 404 15.78 1.28 -23.66
C PHE A 404 17.24 1.02 -24.12
N ALA A 405 17.63 -0.25 -24.21
CA ALA A 405 18.86 -0.65 -24.93
C ALA A 405 18.66 -0.78 -26.47
N GLY A 406 17.46 -0.49 -26.99
CA GLY A 406 17.13 -0.51 -28.42
C GLY A 406 16.36 -1.77 -28.86
N GLY A 407 15.83 -2.55 -27.92
CA GLY A 407 14.93 -3.67 -28.24
C GLY A 407 13.62 -3.21 -28.85
N ASP A 408 13.01 -4.08 -29.67
CA ASP A 408 11.67 -3.82 -30.23
C ASP A 408 10.61 -3.91 -29.15
N VAL A 409 9.85 -2.83 -28.93
CA VAL A 409 8.91 -2.70 -27.84
C VAL A 409 7.90 -3.84 -27.80
N ALA A 410 7.25 -4.16 -28.92
CA ALA A 410 6.21 -5.20 -28.95
C ALA A 410 6.81 -6.59 -28.65
N THR A 411 8.00 -6.86 -29.14
CA THR A 411 8.73 -8.12 -28.88
C THR A 411 9.06 -8.25 -27.38
N GLU A 412 9.63 -7.21 -26.78
CA GLU A 412 10.08 -7.26 -25.38
C GLU A 412 8.91 -7.31 -24.40
N VAL A 413 7.81 -6.62 -24.69
CA VAL A 413 6.56 -6.71 -23.91
C VAL A 413 5.97 -8.10 -24.01
N GLY A 414 5.95 -8.72 -25.21
CA GLY A 414 5.50 -10.10 -25.40
C GLY A 414 6.32 -11.11 -24.59
N VAL A 415 7.66 -10.93 -24.51
CA VAL A 415 8.54 -11.76 -23.65
C VAL A 415 8.19 -11.57 -22.17
N TYR A 416 8.00 -10.32 -21.73
CA TYR A 416 7.60 -9.99 -20.37
C TYR A 416 6.28 -10.71 -19.99
N VAL A 417 5.23 -10.57 -20.82
CA VAL A 417 3.91 -11.17 -20.56
C VAL A 417 4.00 -12.70 -20.55
N ALA A 418 4.74 -13.30 -21.49
CA ALA A 418 4.91 -14.75 -21.54
C ALA A 418 5.60 -15.29 -20.27
N ASN A 419 6.68 -14.65 -19.81
CA ASN A 419 7.41 -15.08 -18.61
C ASN A 419 6.60 -14.86 -17.34
N SER A 420 5.91 -13.72 -17.23
CA SER A 420 5.05 -13.40 -16.08
C SER A 420 3.88 -14.37 -15.97
N ASN A 421 3.20 -14.66 -17.08
CA ASN A 421 2.08 -15.61 -17.10
C ASN A 421 2.52 -17.06 -16.84
N ALA A 422 3.75 -17.43 -17.21
CA ALA A 422 4.31 -18.75 -16.87
C ALA A 422 4.55 -18.95 -15.36
N SER A 423 4.61 -17.87 -14.59
CA SER A 423 4.79 -17.88 -13.14
C SER A 423 3.47 -17.91 -12.34
N ILE A 424 2.35 -17.75 -13.02
CA ILE A 424 1.02 -17.84 -12.38
C ILE A 424 0.77 -19.31 -12.04
N VAL A 425 0.68 -19.61 -10.76
CA VAL A 425 0.26 -20.94 -10.27
C VAL A 425 -1.26 -20.91 -10.12
N GLY A 426 -1.93 -21.79 -10.86
CA GLY A 426 -3.38 -21.99 -10.78
C GLY A 426 -3.80 -22.79 -9.58
#